data_13b6b112f9781245bb44597159673148
#
_entry.id   13b6b112f9781245bb44597159673148
#
_cell.length_a   1.000
_cell.length_b   1.000
_cell.length_c   1.000
_cell.angle_alpha   90.00
_cell.angle_beta   90.00
_cell.angle_gamma   90.00
#
_symmetry.space_group_name_H-M   'P 1'
#
loop_
_entity.id
_entity.type
_entity.pdbx_description
1 polymer ?
#
loop_
_entity_poly.entity_id
_entity_poly.type
_entity_poly.pdbx_seq_one_letter_code
_entity_poly.pdbx_strand_id
1 'polypeptide(L)'
;SVVIKAKSHTARFDETKKLYDYGFANFEVKNVYGKDSVIKGHETVRVANAKDKDVVVQTKQAVSLPMPKGNKDIYKKEFKVSNTEQEAPIKKGVTISKMIISSKDNTDPGFLSGNSLQIDLVTKSDVEQANWLTRFIRKTGSFFSGMWDRTIDIVKS
;
A
#
# COMPACT_ATOMS: atom_id res chain seq x y z
N SER A 1 24.99 7.69 10.73
CA SER A 1 25.30 7.16 12.07
C SER A 1 25.56 8.30 13.05
N VAL A 2 25.25 8.08 14.32
CA VAL A 2 25.53 9.02 15.41
C VAL A 2 26.32 8.30 16.48
N VAL A 3 27.48 8.85 16.82
CA VAL A 3 28.31 8.33 17.90
C VAL A 3 28.38 9.38 19.02
N ILE A 4 27.89 9.02 20.21
CA ILE A 4 27.80 9.88 21.38
C ILE A 4 28.73 9.32 22.47
N LYS A 5 29.37 10.22 23.24
CA LYS A 5 30.26 9.86 24.36
C LYS A 5 31.48 9.00 23.99
N ALA A 6 32.05 9.20 22.82
CA ALA A 6 33.32 8.58 22.48
C ALA A 6 34.43 9.12 23.39
N LYS A 7 35.41 8.23 23.76
CA LYS A 7 36.49 8.55 24.70
C LYS A 7 37.45 9.63 24.18
N SER A 8 37.54 9.82 22.87
CA SER A 8 38.42 10.81 22.22
C SER A 8 37.86 11.18 20.85
N HIS A 9 38.42 12.24 20.25
CA HIS A 9 38.12 12.63 18.88
C HIS A 9 38.43 11.51 17.87
N THR A 10 39.57 10.87 17.98
CA THR A 10 39.96 9.74 17.13
C THR A 10 39.05 8.56 17.31
N ALA A 11 38.73 8.16 18.56
CA ALA A 11 37.79 7.08 18.85
C ALA A 11 36.42 7.28 18.21
N ARG A 12 35.94 8.53 18.11
CA ARG A 12 34.66 8.84 17.43
C ARG A 12 34.72 8.47 15.95
N PHE A 13 35.82 8.77 15.27
CA PHE A 13 35.97 8.41 13.84
C PHE A 13 36.10 6.91 13.66
N ASP A 14 36.87 6.24 14.53
CA ASP A 14 37.05 4.79 14.46
C ASP A 14 35.72 4.03 14.67
N GLU A 15 34.94 4.43 15.65
CA GLU A 15 33.62 3.83 15.89
C GLU A 15 32.62 4.16 14.75
N THR A 16 32.67 5.36 14.22
CA THR A 16 31.86 5.72 13.05
C THR A 16 32.23 4.87 11.85
N LYS A 17 33.53 4.67 11.60
CA LYS A 17 34.00 3.83 10.50
C LYS A 17 33.52 2.38 10.65
N LYS A 18 33.65 1.79 11.84
CA LYS A 18 33.13 0.44 12.11
C LYS A 18 31.66 0.29 11.82
N LEU A 19 30.82 1.29 12.20
CA LEU A 19 29.38 1.28 11.91
C LEU A 19 29.10 1.34 10.40
N TYR A 20 29.82 2.16 9.65
CA TYR A 20 29.69 2.21 8.19
C TYR A 20 30.15 0.91 7.54
N ASP A 21 31.31 0.39 7.93
CA ASP A 21 31.84 -0.88 7.41
C ASP A 21 30.84 -2.02 7.65
N TYR A 22 30.22 -2.10 8.85
CA TYR A 22 29.17 -3.06 9.15
C TYR A 22 27.93 -2.85 8.27
N GLY A 23 27.45 -1.61 8.15
CA GLY A 23 26.29 -1.29 7.34
C GLY A 23 26.49 -1.66 5.88
N PHE A 24 27.58 -1.22 5.26
CA PHE A 24 27.88 -1.51 3.86
C PHE A 24 28.23 -2.98 3.59
N ALA A 25 28.80 -3.68 4.56
CA ALA A 25 29.08 -5.10 4.43
C ALA A 25 27.80 -5.96 4.44
N ASN A 26 26.82 -5.60 5.27
CA ASN A 26 25.66 -6.44 5.56
C ASN A 26 24.37 -6.01 4.88
N PHE A 27 24.26 -4.74 4.47
CA PHE A 27 23.02 -4.20 3.88
C PHE A 27 23.26 -3.60 2.50
N GLU A 28 22.20 -3.58 1.71
CA GLU A 28 22.12 -2.88 0.43
C GLU A 28 20.78 -2.17 0.33
N VAL A 29 20.70 -1.04 -0.39
CA VAL A 29 19.44 -0.34 -0.66
C VAL A 29 18.86 -0.88 -1.95
N LYS A 30 17.68 -1.51 -1.87
CA LYS A 30 16.95 -2.01 -3.03
C LYS A 30 15.74 -1.15 -3.33
N ASN A 31 15.55 -0.82 -4.60
CA ASN A 31 14.30 -0.25 -5.08
C ASN A 31 13.26 -1.38 -5.15
N VAL A 32 12.31 -1.36 -4.21
CA VAL A 32 11.27 -2.39 -4.09
C VAL A 32 10.09 -2.10 -5.02
N TYR A 33 9.74 -0.83 -5.17
CA TYR A 33 8.71 -0.36 -6.08
C TYR A 33 9.18 0.91 -6.78
N GLY A 34 9.02 0.97 -8.10
CA GLY A 34 9.21 2.20 -8.85
C GLY A 34 8.09 3.21 -8.56
N LYS A 35 8.27 4.47 -8.98
CA LYS A 35 7.17 5.43 -9.08
C LYS A 35 6.16 4.93 -10.12
N ASP A 36 4.87 5.20 -9.90
CA ASP A 36 3.76 4.81 -10.79
C ASP A 36 3.61 3.29 -11.00
N SER A 37 4.19 2.49 -10.11
CA SER A 37 4.10 1.03 -10.16
C SER A 37 2.77 0.54 -9.60
N VAL A 38 2.13 -0.39 -10.32
CA VAL A 38 0.97 -1.16 -9.85
C VAL A 38 1.49 -2.35 -9.05
N ILE A 39 0.94 -2.56 -7.85
CA ILE A 39 1.41 -3.61 -6.93
C ILE A 39 0.60 -4.88 -7.15
N LYS A 40 1.28 -5.97 -7.50
CA LYS A 40 0.65 -7.28 -7.74
C LYS A 40 -0.13 -7.76 -6.51
N GLY A 41 -1.38 -8.17 -6.72
CA GLY A 41 -2.31 -8.60 -5.67
C GLY A 41 -3.06 -7.44 -4.97
N HIS A 42 -2.73 -6.18 -5.31
CA HIS A 42 -3.36 -4.96 -4.80
C HIS A 42 -3.49 -3.89 -5.89
N GLU A 43 -3.87 -4.33 -7.08
CA GLU A 43 -3.93 -3.52 -8.28
C GLU A 43 -5.07 -2.50 -8.23
N THR A 44 -6.16 -2.84 -7.52
CA THR A 44 -7.38 -2.03 -7.51
C THR A 44 -7.90 -1.76 -6.10
N VAL A 45 -8.64 -0.66 -5.97
CA VAL A 45 -9.40 -0.29 -4.78
C VAL A 45 -10.85 -0.05 -5.19
N ARG A 46 -11.79 -0.55 -4.42
CA ARG A 46 -13.21 -0.35 -4.67
C ARG A 46 -13.64 1.08 -4.30
N VAL A 47 -14.29 1.76 -5.25
CA VAL A 47 -14.77 3.13 -5.10
C VAL A 47 -16.29 3.14 -5.30
N ALA A 48 -17.01 3.78 -4.37
CA ALA A 48 -18.46 3.92 -4.45
C ALA A 48 -18.87 4.87 -5.59
N ASN A 49 -20.02 4.64 -6.17
CA ASN A 49 -20.60 5.46 -7.24
C ASN A 49 -19.73 5.63 -8.50
N ALA A 50 -18.61 4.91 -8.60
CA ALA A 50 -17.77 4.92 -9.78
C ALA A 50 -18.40 4.12 -10.94
N LYS A 51 -18.15 4.56 -12.19
CA LYS A 51 -18.52 3.85 -13.40
C LYS A 51 -17.86 2.47 -13.42
N ASP A 52 -16.56 2.41 -13.18
CA ASP A 52 -15.82 1.19 -12.91
C ASP A 52 -15.52 1.13 -11.41
N LYS A 53 -16.10 0.16 -10.72
CA LYS A 53 -15.97 0.06 -9.25
C LYS A 53 -14.56 -0.27 -8.78
N ASP A 54 -13.81 -1.01 -9.57
CA ASP A 54 -12.45 -1.47 -9.25
C ASP A 54 -11.44 -0.51 -9.90
N VAL A 55 -11.04 0.50 -9.12
CA VAL A 55 -10.17 1.60 -9.57
C VAL A 55 -8.71 1.20 -9.42
N VAL A 56 -7.95 1.28 -10.51
CA VAL A 56 -6.53 0.94 -10.51
C VAL A 56 -5.74 1.97 -9.70
N VAL A 57 -4.88 1.47 -8.81
CA VAL A 57 -3.96 2.27 -7.99
C VAL A 57 -2.51 2.00 -8.32
N GLN A 58 -1.68 3.00 -8.08
CA GLN A 58 -0.25 2.94 -8.30
C GLN A 58 0.51 3.69 -7.20
N THR A 59 1.79 3.40 -7.04
CA THR A 59 2.66 4.09 -6.07
C THR A 59 2.85 5.55 -6.46
N LYS A 60 2.68 6.45 -5.49
CA LYS A 60 2.90 7.90 -5.69
C LYS A 60 4.36 8.24 -5.93
N GLN A 61 5.26 7.48 -5.32
CA GLN A 61 6.71 7.67 -5.39
C GLN A 61 7.44 6.33 -5.39
N ALA A 62 8.71 6.35 -5.81
CA ALA A 62 9.57 5.19 -5.71
C ALA A 62 9.85 4.84 -4.23
N VAL A 63 9.95 3.54 -3.95
CA VAL A 63 10.17 3.00 -2.61
C VAL A 63 11.45 2.20 -2.59
N SER A 64 12.44 2.70 -1.87
CA SER A 64 13.70 2.01 -1.65
C SER A 64 13.85 1.64 -0.18
N LEU A 65 14.24 0.41 0.09
CA LEU A 65 14.39 -0.12 1.45
C LEU A 65 15.80 -0.69 1.64
N PRO A 66 16.40 -0.51 2.84
CA PRO A 66 17.60 -1.22 3.21
C PRO A 66 17.28 -2.71 3.40
N MET A 67 17.92 -3.57 2.65
CA MET A 67 17.76 -5.02 2.70
C MET A 67 19.04 -5.68 3.14
N PRO A 68 19.00 -6.70 4.02
CA PRO A 68 20.17 -7.53 4.28
C PRO A 68 20.66 -8.18 2.98
N LYS A 69 21.96 -8.21 2.78
CA LYS A 69 22.56 -8.96 1.68
C LYS A 69 22.21 -10.45 1.82
N GLY A 70 21.88 -11.11 0.71
CA GLY A 70 21.43 -12.49 0.73
C GLY A 70 19.90 -12.67 0.68
N ASN A 71 19.17 -11.64 0.30
CA ASN A 71 17.72 -11.67 -0.05
C ASN A 71 16.77 -12.13 1.07
N LYS A 72 17.08 -11.93 2.33
CA LYS A 72 16.09 -12.14 3.40
C LYS A 72 15.07 -11.01 3.34
N ASP A 73 13.82 -11.34 3.03
CA ASP A 73 12.69 -10.41 3.13
C ASP A 73 12.31 -10.24 4.62
N ILE A 74 12.78 -9.14 5.18
CA ILE A 74 12.57 -8.77 6.59
C ILE A 74 11.35 -7.88 6.79
N TYR A 75 10.62 -7.54 5.73
CA TYR A 75 9.50 -6.61 5.79
C TYR A 75 8.15 -7.29 5.65
N LYS A 76 7.20 -6.86 6.49
CA LYS A 76 5.79 -7.14 6.37
C LYS A 76 5.12 -5.98 5.63
N LYS A 77 4.19 -6.30 4.75
CA LYS A 77 3.43 -5.33 3.96
C LYS A 77 1.95 -5.46 4.29
N GLU A 78 1.33 -4.37 4.68
CA GLU A 78 -0.11 -4.29 4.94
C GLU A 78 -0.73 -3.23 4.04
N PHE A 79 -1.87 -3.55 3.43
CA PHE A 79 -2.61 -2.62 2.60
C PHE A 79 -3.82 -2.12 3.37
N LYS A 80 -3.94 -0.79 3.48
CA LYS A 80 -5.08 -0.14 4.12
C LYS A 80 -5.78 0.75 3.10
N VAL A 81 -7.02 0.41 2.79
CA VAL A 81 -7.91 1.34 2.11
C VAL A 81 -8.21 2.48 3.07
N SER A 82 -8.33 3.69 2.56
CA SER A 82 -8.73 4.85 3.38
C SER A 82 -10.02 4.51 4.13
N ASN A 83 -10.07 4.82 5.43
CA ASN A 83 -11.26 4.55 6.27
C ASN A 83 -12.49 5.39 5.83
N THR A 84 -12.27 6.42 5.02
CA THR A 84 -13.35 7.19 4.40
C THR A 84 -13.73 6.48 3.11
N GLU A 85 -15.00 6.09 2.99
CA GLU A 85 -15.53 5.53 1.75
C GLU A 85 -15.27 6.51 0.61
N GLN A 86 -14.48 6.07 -0.36
CA GLN A 86 -14.10 6.91 -1.50
C GLN A 86 -15.28 6.90 -2.50
N GLU A 87 -15.74 8.08 -2.86
CA GLU A 87 -16.81 8.26 -3.82
C GLU A 87 -16.32 8.95 -5.10
N ALA A 88 -16.79 8.46 -6.25
CA ALA A 88 -16.55 9.12 -7.53
C ALA A 88 -17.41 10.41 -7.64
N PRO A 89 -16.92 11.46 -8.38
CA PRO A 89 -15.71 11.43 -9.23
C PRO A 89 -14.43 11.71 -8.46
N ILE A 90 -13.32 11.05 -8.85
CA ILE A 90 -12.00 11.26 -8.25
C ILE A 90 -10.99 11.57 -9.36
N LYS A 91 -10.15 12.57 -9.18
CA LYS A 91 -9.10 12.90 -10.15
C LYS A 91 -7.92 11.95 -10.06
N LYS A 92 -7.20 11.79 -11.17
CA LYS A 92 -5.92 11.09 -11.22
C LYS A 92 -4.94 11.66 -10.19
N GLY A 93 -4.20 10.78 -9.53
CA GLY A 93 -3.17 11.15 -8.56
C GLY A 93 -3.68 11.41 -7.15
N VAL A 94 -4.98 11.24 -6.89
CA VAL A 94 -5.55 11.34 -5.53
C VAL A 94 -5.22 10.06 -4.75
N THR A 95 -4.74 10.23 -3.52
CA THR A 95 -4.45 9.11 -2.61
C THR A 95 -5.75 8.50 -2.11
N ILE A 96 -5.99 7.22 -2.42
CA ILE A 96 -7.19 6.48 -1.99
C ILE A 96 -6.87 5.22 -1.16
N SER A 97 -5.60 4.85 -1.08
CA SER A 97 -5.13 3.72 -0.30
C SER A 97 -3.72 3.96 0.18
N LYS A 98 -3.27 3.17 1.15
CA LYS A 98 -1.92 3.21 1.69
C LYS A 98 -1.36 1.81 1.84
N MET A 99 -0.08 1.65 1.55
CA MET A 99 0.68 0.48 1.93
C MET A 99 1.54 0.82 3.13
N ILE A 100 1.49 -0.02 4.16
CA ILE A 100 2.30 0.09 5.37
C ILE A 100 3.36 -1.00 5.31
N ILE A 101 4.62 -0.61 5.38
CA ILE A 101 5.75 -1.52 5.45
C ILE A 101 6.32 -1.45 6.86
N SER A 102 6.36 -2.58 7.54
CA SER A 102 6.93 -2.73 8.88
C SER A 102 7.94 -3.87 8.92
N SER A 103 8.81 -3.89 9.92
CA SER A 103 9.68 -5.04 10.14
C SER A 103 8.88 -6.28 10.54
N LYS A 104 9.32 -7.46 10.09
CA LYS A 104 8.78 -8.75 10.54
C LYS A 104 9.25 -9.09 11.95
N ASP A 105 10.40 -8.58 12.33
CA ASP A 105 11.07 -8.88 13.60
C ASP A 105 10.94 -7.70 14.55
N ASN A 106 10.36 -7.92 15.73
CA ASN A 106 10.20 -6.86 16.74
C ASN A 106 11.56 -6.40 17.34
N THR A 107 12.64 -7.09 17.03
CA THR A 107 14.00 -6.74 17.45
C THR A 107 14.69 -5.75 16.51
N ASP A 108 14.14 -5.55 15.31
CA ASP A 108 14.64 -4.55 14.36
C ASP A 108 14.28 -3.14 14.89
N PRO A 109 15.24 -2.21 14.96
CA PRO A 109 14.98 -0.82 15.36
C PRO A 109 13.94 -0.10 14.49
N GLY A 110 13.51 -0.70 13.36
CA GLY A 110 12.46 -0.18 12.50
C GLY A 110 12.91 1.06 11.71
N PHE A 111 11.97 1.96 11.48
CA PHE A 111 12.22 3.20 10.75
C PHE A 111 12.41 4.37 11.71
N LEU A 112 13.22 5.37 11.33
CA LEU A 112 13.50 6.57 12.15
C LEU A 112 12.24 7.34 12.56
N SER A 113 11.17 7.28 11.76
CA SER A 113 9.89 7.94 12.00
C SER A 113 8.83 7.04 12.64
N GLY A 114 9.22 5.95 13.29
CA GLY A 114 8.33 4.97 13.90
C GLY A 114 8.59 3.54 13.41
N ASN A 115 7.73 2.60 13.79
CA ASN A 115 7.90 1.19 13.47
C ASN A 115 7.45 0.81 12.05
N SER A 116 7.04 1.78 11.22
CA SER A 116 6.53 1.51 9.87
C SER A 116 6.74 2.67 8.91
N LEU A 117 6.90 2.35 7.63
CA LEU A 117 6.89 3.28 6.51
C LEU A 117 5.53 3.26 5.84
N GLN A 118 4.89 4.43 5.68
CA GLN A 118 3.63 4.56 4.95
C GLN A 118 3.88 5.06 3.53
N ILE A 119 3.26 4.40 2.57
CA ILE A 119 3.37 4.70 1.14
C ILE A 119 1.99 4.97 0.61
N ASP A 120 1.81 6.15 0.02
CA ASP A 120 0.57 6.53 -0.62
C ASP A 120 0.39 5.77 -1.93
N LEU A 121 -0.81 5.23 -2.13
CA LEU A 121 -1.28 4.67 -3.38
C LEU A 121 -2.33 5.61 -3.98
N VAL A 122 -2.08 6.05 -5.21
CA VAL A 122 -2.89 7.06 -5.90
C VAL A 122 -3.63 6.45 -7.08
N THR A 123 -4.74 7.07 -7.47
CA THR A 123 -5.50 6.71 -8.68
C THR A 123 -4.62 6.86 -9.93
N LYS A 124 -4.61 5.83 -10.78
CA LYS A 124 -3.84 5.81 -12.03
C LYS A 124 -4.46 6.69 -13.12
N SER A 125 -5.77 6.86 -13.10
CA SER A 125 -6.56 7.67 -14.04
C SER A 125 -7.68 8.41 -13.32
N ASP A 126 -8.35 9.33 -14.01
CA ASP A 126 -9.59 9.92 -13.52
C ASP A 126 -10.65 8.82 -13.33
N VAL A 127 -11.43 8.93 -12.25
CA VAL A 127 -12.51 8.01 -11.90
C VAL A 127 -13.82 8.74 -12.15
N GLU A 128 -14.52 8.30 -13.19
CA GLU A 128 -15.82 8.88 -13.55
C GLU A 128 -16.93 8.36 -12.65
N GLN A 129 -17.90 9.21 -12.36
CA GLN A 129 -19.11 8.81 -11.66
C GLN A 129 -20.02 7.99 -12.58
N ALA A 130 -20.65 6.94 -12.04
CA ALA A 130 -21.65 6.19 -12.76
C ALA A 130 -22.88 7.09 -13.08
N ASN A 131 -23.36 7.05 -14.33
CA ASN A 131 -24.57 7.74 -14.73
C ASN A 131 -25.75 7.29 -13.87
N TRP A 132 -26.75 8.18 -13.66
CA TRP A 132 -27.92 7.88 -12.86
C TRP A 132 -28.67 6.61 -13.32
N LEU A 133 -28.72 6.37 -14.64
CA LEU A 133 -29.32 5.17 -15.24
C LEU A 133 -28.55 3.89 -14.86
N THR A 134 -27.23 3.91 -14.88
CA THR A 134 -26.38 2.78 -14.45
C THR A 134 -26.54 2.51 -12.95
N ARG A 135 -26.70 3.55 -12.15
CA ARG A 135 -26.97 3.45 -10.70
C ARG A 135 -28.36 2.85 -10.45
N PHE A 136 -29.37 3.22 -11.25
CA PHE A 136 -30.72 2.70 -11.15
C PHE A 136 -30.79 1.21 -11.52
N ILE A 137 -30.18 0.82 -12.65
CA ILE A 137 -30.12 -0.59 -13.10
C ILE A 137 -29.40 -1.48 -12.10
N ARG A 138 -28.30 -1.00 -11.50
CA ARG A 138 -27.59 -1.76 -10.46
C ARG A 138 -28.41 -1.94 -9.18
N LYS A 139 -29.25 -0.96 -8.83
CA LYS A 139 -30.11 -1.03 -7.64
C LYS A 139 -31.32 -1.94 -7.86
N THR A 140 -31.85 -2.00 -9.07
CA THR A 140 -32.98 -2.88 -9.44
C THR A 140 -32.53 -4.30 -9.78
N GLY A 141 -31.32 -4.51 -10.32
CA GLY A 141 -30.80 -5.85 -10.65
C GLY A 141 -30.65 -6.76 -9.42
N SER A 142 -30.30 -6.22 -8.26
CA SER A 142 -30.28 -6.99 -7.01
C SER A 142 -31.67 -7.33 -6.47
N PHE A 143 -32.70 -6.58 -6.86
CA PHE A 143 -34.11 -6.84 -6.46
C PHE A 143 -34.71 -7.98 -7.27
N PHE A 144 -34.37 -8.08 -8.55
CA PHE A 144 -34.89 -9.14 -9.43
C PHE A 144 -34.21 -10.51 -9.15
N SER A 145 -32.96 -10.57 -8.78
CA SER A 145 -32.32 -11.86 -8.43
C SER A 145 -32.96 -12.51 -7.19
N GLY A 146 -33.31 -11.72 -6.17
CA GLY A 146 -34.00 -12.23 -5.00
C GLY A 146 -35.46 -12.67 -5.23
N MET A 147 -36.10 -12.23 -6.33
CA MET A 147 -37.44 -12.62 -6.67
C MET A 147 -37.50 -13.92 -7.47
N TRP A 148 -36.50 -14.21 -8.30
CA TRP A 148 -36.36 -15.48 -9.01
C TRP A 148 -36.12 -16.67 -8.09
N ASP A 149 -35.30 -16.52 -7.06
CA ASP A 149 -35.04 -17.59 -6.10
C ASP A 149 -36.30 -17.99 -5.29
N ARG A 150 -37.19 -17.03 -4.98
CA ARG A 150 -38.45 -17.32 -4.31
C ARG A 150 -39.49 -18.02 -5.19
N THR A 151 -39.41 -17.82 -6.51
CA THR A 151 -40.40 -18.44 -7.43
C THR A 151 -40.10 -19.90 -7.71
N ILE A 152 -38.82 -20.30 -7.62
CA ILE A 152 -38.39 -21.69 -7.82
C ILE A 152 -38.80 -22.59 -6.64
N ASP A 153 -38.84 -22.04 -5.42
CA ASP A 153 -39.24 -22.81 -4.22
C ASP A 153 -40.77 -23.08 -4.19
N ILE A 154 -41.60 -22.24 -4.84
CA ILE A 154 -43.04 -22.44 -4.88
C ILE A 154 -43.46 -23.51 -5.91
N VAL A 155 -42.64 -23.74 -6.94
CA VAL A 155 -42.96 -24.71 -8.02
C VAL A 155 -42.51 -26.15 -7.66
N LYS A 156 -41.73 -26.32 -6.59
CA LYS A 156 -41.23 -27.64 -6.11
C LYS A 156 -41.99 -28.19 -4.90
N SER A 157 -43.09 -27.54 -4.49
CA SER A 157 -43.94 -28.04 -3.41
C SER A 157 -45.16 -28.78 -3.93
#